data_32c05668626b448e708de819565b4d7d
#
_entry.id   32c05668626b448e708de819565b4d7d
#
_cell.length_a   1.000
_cell.length_b   1.000
_cell.length_c   1.000
_cell.angle_alpha   90.00
_cell.angle_beta   90.00
_cell.angle_gamma   90.00
#
_symmetry.space_group_name_H-M   'P 1'
#
loop_
_entity.id
_entity.type
_entity.pdbx_description
1 polymer ?
#
loop_
_entity_poly.entity_id
_entity_poly.type
_entity_poly.pdbx_seq_one_letter_code
_entity_poly.pdbx_strand_id
1 'polypeptide(L)'
;MNIAVLGGSFDPPHIGHYLVVKQIQSLRPDIDKILLVPSFRHQWKPIQGSAQDRLAMLDCFTDKRVELSDMEIKRKRGEYTIDTIRELKKQIDATFYFIVGSDIIYEFDRWKKTEELVQLTTFLVFPRDPYHVPKKIPKGFELIDDKNLITTNLSSTIIRDRIKNGQSIEYLVPKSVENYIIKHKLYK
;
A
#
# COMPACT_ATOMS: atom_id res chain seq x y z
N MET A 1 -1.18 -20.21 6.95
CA MET A 1 -1.89 -18.92 6.78
C MET A 1 -1.17 -18.10 5.73
N ASN A 2 -1.92 -17.45 4.83
CA ASN A 2 -1.38 -16.59 3.78
C ASN A 2 -1.74 -15.13 4.10
N ILE A 3 -0.74 -14.26 4.17
CA ILE A 3 -0.92 -12.84 4.51
C ILE A 3 -0.39 -11.98 3.37
N ALA A 4 -1.25 -11.10 2.83
CA ALA A 4 -0.83 -10.08 1.89
C ALA A 4 -0.53 -8.76 2.63
N VAL A 5 0.62 -8.17 2.39
CA VAL A 5 1.06 -6.91 3.01
C VAL A 5 0.92 -5.78 1.99
N LEU A 6 0.14 -4.77 2.31
CA LEU A 6 0.09 -3.53 1.56
C LEU A 6 0.84 -2.45 2.33
N GLY A 7 2.09 -2.22 1.93
CA GLY A 7 2.93 -1.15 2.47
C GLY A 7 2.74 0.15 1.72
N GLY A 8 2.87 1.28 2.40
CA GLY A 8 2.78 2.58 1.75
C GLY A 8 2.79 3.75 2.71
N SER A 9 2.97 4.95 2.18
CA SER A 9 2.88 6.16 3.02
C SER A 9 1.46 6.43 3.49
N PHE A 10 0.45 6.13 2.67
CA PHE A 10 -0.96 6.43 2.91
C PHE A 10 -1.19 7.90 3.34
N ASP A 11 -0.67 8.82 2.54
CA ASP A 11 -0.54 10.24 2.88
C ASP A 11 -1.27 11.18 1.89
N PRO A 12 -2.63 11.17 1.85
CA PRO A 12 -3.57 10.29 2.57
C PRO A 12 -3.85 8.95 1.88
N PRO A 13 -4.49 8.00 2.57
CA PRO A 13 -5.11 6.85 1.91
C PRO A 13 -6.25 7.31 0.99
N HIS A 14 -6.48 6.58 -0.12
CA HIS A 14 -7.44 6.96 -1.15
C HIS A 14 -8.14 5.73 -1.76
N ILE A 15 -9.15 5.98 -2.60
CA ILE A 15 -9.97 4.91 -3.22
C ILE A 15 -9.10 3.91 -3.98
N GLY A 16 -8.00 4.33 -4.61
CA GLY A 16 -7.06 3.39 -5.26
C GLY A 16 -6.52 2.32 -4.32
N HIS A 17 -6.13 2.69 -3.08
CA HIS A 17 -5.72 1.71 -2.07
C HIS A 17 -6.89 0.80 -1.67
N TYR A 18 -8.08 1.37 -1.50
CA TYR A 18 -9.28 0.61 -1.14
C TYR A 18 -9.65 -0.43 -2.21
N LEU A 19 -9.59 -0.04 -3.50
CA LEU A 19 -9.83 -0.94 -4.63
C LEU A 19 -8.85 -2.11 -4.63
N VAL A 20 -7.56 -1.85 -4.41
CA VAL A 20 -6.55 -2.92 -4.31
C VAL A 20 -6.91 -3.91 -3.20
N VAL A 21 -7.22 -3.42 -2.00
CA VAL A 21 -7.62 -4.27 -0.87
C VAL A 21 -8.83 -5.13 -1.22
N LYS A 22 -9.90 -4.53 -1.75
CA LYS A 22 -11.14 -5.24 -2.07
C LYS A 22 -10.97 -6.25 -3.21
N GLN A 23 -10.13 -5.94 -4.19
CA GLN A 23 -9.84 -6.86 -5.29
C GLN A 23 -8.97 -8.03 -4.85
N ILE A 24 -7.98 -7.83 -3.96
CA ILE A 24 -7.27 -8.96 -3.34
C ILE A 24 -8.24 -9.86 -2.59
N GLN A 25 -9.16 -9.31 -1.81
CA GLN A 25 -10.15 -10.13 -1.07
C GLN A 25 -11.01 -11.00 -1.99
N SER A 26 -11.32 -10.53 -3.20
CA SER A 26 -12.17 -11.26 -4.16
C SER A 26 -11.39 -12.17 -5.12
N LEU A 27 -10.25 -11.72 -5.62
CA LEU A 27 -9.47 -12.41 -6.65
C LEU A 27 -8.47 -13.42 -6.07
N ARG A 28 -8.12 -13.28 -4.79
CA ARG A 28 -7.19 -14.15 -4.07
C ARG A 28 -7.85 -14.72 -2.81
N PRO A 29 -8.80 -15.67 -2.98
CA PRO A 29 -9.47 -16.32 -1.86
C PRO A 29 -8.51 -17.15 -0.98
N ASP A 30 -7.34 -17.49 -1.49
CA ASP A 30 -6.23 -18.12 -0.79
C ASP A 30 -5.52 -17.20 0.21
N ILE A 31 -5.69 -15.87 0.10
CA ILE A 31 -5.16 -14.92 1.08
C ILE A 31 -6.11 -14.81 2.27
N ASP A 32 -5.64 -15.24 3.43
CA ASP A 32 -6.44 -15.24 4.66
C ASP A 32 -6.62 -13.83 5.23
N LYS A 33 -5.52 -13.03 5.20
CA LYS A 33 -5.49 -11.66 5.75
C LYS A 33 -4.74 -10.69 4.86
N ILE A 34 -5.14 -9.42 4.93
CA ILE A 34 -4.41 -8.28 4.36
C ILE A 34 -3.93 -7.42 5.51
N LEU A 35 -2.64 -7.13 5.54
CA LEU A 35 -2.02 -6.28 6.55
C LEU A 35 -1.64 -4.94 5.93
N LEU A 36 -2.28 -3.85 6.39
CA LEU A 36 -1.92 -2.48 6.00
C LEU A 36 -0.76 -2.02 6.87
N VAL A 37 0.37 -1.66 6.25
CA VAL A 37 1.57 -1.24 6.97
C VAL A 37 1.96 0.17 6.54
N PRO A 38 1.51 1.22 7.26
CA PRO A 38 1.90 2.58 6.97
C PRO A 38 3.37 2.81 7.31
N SER A 39 4.13 3.32 6.34
CA SER A 39 5.55 3.60 6.48
C SER A 39 5.80 4.70 7.52
N PHE A 40 6.84 4.53 8.36
CA PHE A 40 7.30 5.59 9.23
C PHE A 40 7.91 6.75 8.44
N ARG A 41 8.74 6.43 7.42
CA ARG A 41 9.36 7.38 6.49
C ARG A 41 9.26 6.84 5.08
N HIS A 42 9.21 7.75 4.12
CA HIS A 42 9.42 7.41 2.72
C HIS A 42 10.84 7.79 2.32
N GLN A 43 11.56 6.92 1.61
CA GLN A 43 12.98 7.11 1.33
C GLN A 43 13.27 8.29 0.39
N TRP A 44 12.32 8.60 -0.50
CA TRP A 44 12.54 9.58 -1.58
C TRP A 44 11.57 10.77 -1.53
N LYS A 45 10.58 10.76 -0.66
CA LYS A 45 9.55 11.81 -0.59
C LYS A 45 9.21 12.13 0.87
N PRO A 46 9.02 13.40 1.23
CA PRO A 46 8.53 13.74 2.56
C PRO A 46 7.08 13.25 2.73
N ILE A 47 6.76 12.75 3.91
CA ILE A 47 5.39 12.47 4.35
C ILE A 47 4.87 13.72 5.03
N GLN A 48 3.68 14.21 4.66
CA GLN A 48 3.11 15.45 5.18
C GLN A 48 2.19 15.22 6.38
N GLY A 49 1.34 14.17 6.31
CA GLY A 49 0.48 13.79 7.43
C GLY A 49 1.26 13.11 8.55
N SER A 50 0.93 13.42 9.81
CA SER A 50 1.54 12.73 10.94
C SER A 50 1.25 11.23 10.91
N ALA A 51 2.05 10.44 11.63
CA ALA A 51 1.82 9.00 11.75
C ALA A 51 0.42 8.70 12.34
N GLN A 52 -0.01 9.50 13.32
CA GLN A 52 -1.32 9.38 13.95
C GLN A 52 -2.47 9.68 12.97
N ASP A 53 -2.34 10.75 12.17
CA ASP A 53 -3.35 11.08 11.15
C ASP A 53 -3.50 9.97 10.12
N ARG A 54 -2.39 9.41 9.65
CA ARG A 54 -2.39 8.35 8.63
C ARG A 54 -2.99 7.04 9.17
N LEU A 55 -2.68 6.67 10.42
CA LEU A 55 -3.31 5.54 11.11
C LEU A 55 -4.82 5.76 11.27
N ALA A 56 -5.23 6.93 11.76
CA ALA A 56 -6.65 7.25 11.94
C ALA A 56 -7.43 7.24 10.62
N MET A 57 -6.82 7.72 9.53
CA MET A 57 -7.44 7.66 8.21
C MET A 57 -7.52 6.24 7.63
N LEU A 58 -6.61 5.33 8.00
CA LEU A 58 -6.61 3.94 7.54
C LEU A 58 -7.62 3.06 8.29
N ASP A 59 -8.11 3.48 9.44
CA ASP A 59 -9.04 2.68 10.25
C ASP A 59 -10.27 2.23 9.46
N CYS A 60 -10.81 3.09 8.58
CA CYS A 60 -11.96 2.76 7.74
C CYS A 60 -11.70 1.71 6.64
N PHE A 61 -10.45 1.28 6.47
CA PHE A 61 -10.08 0.20 5.54
C PHE A 61 -10.12 -1.17 6.21
N THR A 62 -10.19 -1.21 7.55
CA THR A 62 -10.15 -2.45 8.32
C THR A 62 -11.47 -3.20 8.28
N ASP A 63 -11.38 -4.52 8.26
CA ASP A 63 -12.52 -5.44 8.38
C ASP A 63 -12.03 -6.80 8.95
N LYS A 64 -12.87 -7.84 8.86
CA LYS A 64 -12.53 -9.19 9.40
C LYS A 64 -11.25 -9.79 8.78
N ARG A 65 -10.89 -9.39 7.56
CA ARG A 65 -9.72 -9.87 6.82
C ARG A 65 -8.66 -8.78 6.61
N VAL A 66 -8.91 -7.54 7.01
CA VAL A 66 -7.99 -6.42 6.83
C VAL A 66 -7.60 -5.85 8.18
N GLU A 67 -6.33 -5.92 8.52
CA GLU A 67 -5.77 -5.44 9.78
C GLU A 67 -4.79 -4.29 9.53
N LEU A 68 -4.72 -3.35 10.47
CA LEU A 68 -3.77 -2.25 10.46
C LEU A 68 -2.60 -2.58 11.40
N SER A 69 -1.37 -2.46 10.88
CA SER A 69 -0.16 -2.65 11.67
C SER A 69 0.62 -1.34 11.76
N ASP A 70 0.88 -0.91 12.96
CA ASP A 70 1.68 0.28 13.26
C ASP A 70 3.17 -0.04 13.51
N MET A 71 3.62 -1.23 13.12
CA MET A 71 4.95 -1.76 13.43
C MET A 71 6.10 -0.84 12.98
N GLU A 72 6.05 -0.26 11.78
CA GLU A 72 7.08 0.65 11.30
C GLU A 72 7.04 1.99 12.06
N ILE A 73 5.84 2.47 12.39
CA ILE A 73 5.64 3.70 13.17
C ILE A 73 6.16 3.53 14.60
N LYS A 74 5.87 2.41 15.26
CA LYS A 74 6.38 2.11 16.62
C LYS A 74 7.89 2.07 16.69
N ARG A 75 8.55 1.57 15.66
CA ARG A 75 10.02 1.49 15.62
C ARG A 75 10.70 2.84 15.43
N LYS A 76 10.00 3.85 14.92
CA LYS A 76 10.49 5.23 14.72
C LYS A 76 11.79 5.33 13.91
N ARG A 77 12.08 4.39 13.05
CA ARG A 77 13.23 4.42 12.14
C ARG A 77 12.79 4.13 10.71
N GLY A 78 13.50 4.72 9.74
CA GLY A 78 13.27 4.42 8.33
C GLY A 78 13.64 2.97 8.05
N GLU A 79 12.71 2.21 7.56
CA GLU A 79 12.89 0.79 7.25
C GLU A 79 12.77 0.56 5.75
N TYR A 80 13.44 -0.49 5.31
CA TYR A 80 13.28 -1.01 3.98
C TYR A 80 12.28 -2.17 4.03
N THR A 81 11.61 -2.43 2.93
CA THR A 81 10.65 -3.55 2.82
C THR A 81 11.22 -4.87 3.35
N ILE A 82 12.53 -5.11 3.13
CA ILE A 82 13.21 -6.30 3.66
C ILE A 82 13.16 -6.38 5.19
N ASP A 83 13.30 -5.25 5.88
CA ASP A 83 13.29 -5.23 7.34
C ASP A 83 11.88 -5.49 7.88
N THR A 84 10.86 -4.96 7.20
CA THR A 84 9.44 -5.19 7.52
C THR A 84 9.08 -6.67 7.32
N ILE A 85 9.44 -7.28 6.19
CA ILE A 85 9.15 -8.69 5.92
C ILE A 85 9.87 -9.62 6.90
N ARG A 86 11.15 -9.37 7.19
CA ARG A 86 11.91 -10.16 8.18
C ARG A 86 11.26 -10.15 9.55
N GLU A 87 10.76 -9.00 9.96
CA GLU A 87 10.15 -8.88 11.26
C GLU A 87 8.78 -9.55 11.32
N LEU A 88 7.96 -9.39 10.28
CA LEU A 88 6.68 -10.11 10.18
C LEU A 88 6.91 -11.63 10.24
N LYS A 89 7.92 -12.15 9.54
CA LYS A 89 8.26 -13.59 9.57
C LYS A 89 8.78 -14.07 10.92
N LYS A 90 9.33 -13.20 11.76
CA LYS A 90 9.71 -13.56 13.14
C LYS A 90 8.51 -13.64 14.07
N GLN A 91 7.50 -12.82 13.83
CA GLN A 91 6.34 -12.69 14.71
C GLN A 91 5.20 -13.64 14.32
N ILE A 92 5.09 -13.98 13.03
CA ILE A 92 3.95 -14.72 12.50
C ILE A 92 4.48 -15.83 11.58
N ASP A 93 4.11 -17.07 11.88
CA ASP A 93 4.37 -18.22 10.99
C ASP A 93 3.33 -18.24 9.88
N ALA A 94 3.66 -17.63 8.75
CA ALA A 94 2.81 -17.47 7.59
C ALA A 94 3.60 -17.36 6.29
N THR A 95 2.93 -17.64 5.17
CA THR A 95 3.40 -17.24 3.85
C THR A 95 3.02 -15.78 3.61
N PHE A 96 4.02 -14.96 3.25
CA PHE A 96 3.80 -13.55 2.99
C PHE A 96 3.80 -13.24 1.50
N TYR A 97 2.87 -12.39 1.10
CA TYR A 97 2.80 -11.72 -0.19
C TYR A 97 2.94 -10.22 0.02
N PHE A 98 3.61 -9.52 -0.89
CA PHE A 98 3.75 -8.06 -0.81
C PHE A 98 3.07 -7.41 -2.00
N ILE A 99 2.06 -6.57 -1.77
CA ILE A 99 1.26 -5.95 -2.82
C ILE A 99 1.99 -4.70 -3.32
N VAL A 100 2.18 -4.61 -4.63
CA VAL A 100 2.85 -3.50 -5.32
C VAL A 100 2.12 -3.10 -6.60
N GLY A 101 2.33 -1.87 -7.05
CA GLY A 101 1.95 -1.46 -8.40
C GLY A 101 2.96 -1.92 -9.45
N SER A 102 2.56 -1.94 -10.72
CA SER A 102 3.46 -2.32 -11.83
C SER A 102 4.65 -1.38 -12.01
N ASP A 103 4.59 -0.16 -11.48
CA ASP A 103 5.71 0.79 -11.39
C ASP A 103 6.92 0.17 -10.66
N ILE A 104 6.68 -0.65 -9.64
CA ILE A 104 7.75 -1.27 -8.83
C ILE A 104 8.58 -2.27 -9.64
N ILE A 105 8.03 -2.92 -10.65
CA ILE A 105 8.81 -3.83 -11.50
C ILE A 105 10.02 -3.12 -12.11
N TYR A 106 9.85 -1.85 -12.52
CA TYR A 106 10.90 -1.03 -13.15
C TYR A 106 11.86 -0.38 -12.14
N GLU A 107 11.45 -0.28 -10.88
CA GLU A 107 12.24 0.35 -9.82
C GLU A 107 12.83 -0.67 -8.84
N PHE A 108 12.54 -1.95 -9.01
CA PHE A 108 12.86 -2.98 -8.02
C PHE A 108 14.36 -3.10 -7.75
N ASP A 109 15.21 -2.91 -8.76
CA ASP A 109 16.67 -2.97 -8.61
C ASP A 109 17.23 -1.89 -7.65
N ARG A 110 16.45 -0.83 -7.41
CA ARG A 110 16.78 0.23 -6.44
C ARG A 110 16.44 -0.16 -5.01
N TRP A 111 15.71 -1.26 -4.80
CA TRP A 111 15.33 -1.73 -3.48
C TRP A 111 16.50 -2.44 -2.81
N LYS A 112 16.50 -2.43 -1.48
CA LYS A 112 17.55 -3.06 -0.69
C LYS A 112 17.36 -4.57 -0.63
N LYS A 113 18.41 -5.33 -0.94
CA LYS A 113 18.44 -6.80 -0.84
C LYS A 113 17.34 -7.50 -1.65
N THR A 114 17.18 -7.12 -2.88
CA THR A 114 16.18 -7.64 -3.81
C THR A 114 16.22 -9.16 -3.96
N GLU A 115 17.42 -9.76 -4.03
CA GLU A 115 17.59 -11.20 -4.12
C GLU A 115 17.02 -11.94 -2.89
N GLU A 116 17.23 -11.38 -1.71
CA GLU A 116 16.68 -11.93 -0.47
C GLU A 116 15.15 -11.69 -0.38
N LEU A 117 14.68 -10.52 -0.81
CA LEU A 117 13.25 -10.19 -0.82
C LEU A 117 12.43 -11.22 -1.60
N VAL A 118 12.85 -11.58 -2.82
CA VAL A 118 12.13 -12.56 -3.65
C VAL A 118 12.20 -14.00 -3.13
N GLN A 119 13.06 -14.27 -2.16
CA GLN A 119 13.09 -15.55 -1.43
C GLN A 119 12.15 -15.53 -0.22
N LEU A 120 11.92 -14.37 0.36
CA LEU A 120 11.13 -14.23 1.59
C LEU A 120 9.64 -13.98 1.33
N THR A 121 9.28 -13.39 0.19
CA THR A 121 7.91 -13.03 -0.16
C THR A 121 7.70 -13.07 -1.67
N THR A 122 6.46 -13.30 -2.10
CA THR A 122 6.03 -13.11 -3.49
C THR A 122 5.40 -11.74 -3.63
N PHE A 123 5.79 -10.98 -4.67
CA PHE A 123 5.23 -9.68 -4.97
C PHE A 123 3.97 -9.81 -5.82
N LEU A 124 2.81 -9.44 -5.30
CA LEU A 124 1.54 -9.38 -6.04
C LEU A 124 1.45 -8.04 -6.76
N VAL A 125 1.51 -8.08 -8.08
CA VAL A 125 1.57 -6.88 -8.92
C VAL A 125 0.18 -6.49 -9.39
N PHE A 126 -0.24 -5.28 -9.05
CA PHE A 126 -1.41 -4.63 -9.65
C PHE A 126 -0.98 -3.77 -10.85
N PRO A 127 -1.61 -3.91 -12.03
CA PRO A 127 -1.44 -2.98 -13.13
C PRO A 127 -1.74 -1.54 -12.70
N ARG A 128 -0.87 -0.61 -13.09
CA ARG A 128 -1.01 0.81 -12.75
C ARG A 128 -0.53 1.70 -13.88
N ASP A 129 -1.41 2.53 -14.41
CA ASP A 129 -1.04 3.50 -15.43
C ASP A 129 -0.04 4.56 -14.91
N PRO A 130 0.92 5.00 -15.75
CA PRO A 130 1.17 4.59 -17.14
C PRO A 130 2.12 3.38 -17.30
N TYR A 131 2.41 2.64 -16.25
CA TYR A 131 3.41 1.57 -16.22
C TYR A 131 2.84 0.28 -16.77
N HIS A 132 3.21 -0.05 -18.00
CA HIS A 132 2.81 -1.31 -18.64
C HIS A 132 3.44 -2.51 -17.91
N VAL A 133 2.68 -3.59 -17.78
CA VAL A 133 3.23 -4.84 -17.27
C VAL A 133 4.10 -5.48 -18.36
N PRO A 134 5.37 -5.85 -18.08
CA PRO A 134 6.23 -6.48 -19.08
C PRO A 134 5.70 -7.85 -19.47
N LYS A 135 5.92 -8.27 -20.72
CA LYS A 135 5.50 -9.60 -21.21
C LYS A 135 6.06 -10.75 -20.38
N LYS A 136 7.24 -10.59 -19.82
CA LYS A 136 7.88 -11.56 -18.93
C LYS A 136 7.94 -10.98 -17.52
N ILE A 137 7.17 -11.57 -16.63
CA ILE A 137 7.16 -11.20 -15.21
C ILE A 137 8.46 -11.71 -14.56
N PRO A 138 9.20 -10.86 -13.82
CA PRO A 138 10.41 -11.28 -13.11
C PRO A 138 10.13 -12.35 -12.08
N LYS A 139 11.15 -13.15 -11.76
CA LYS A 139 11.06 -14.15 -10.68
C LYS A 139 10.71 -13.48 -9.35
N GLY A 140 9.81 -14.08 -8.59
CA GLY A 140 9.33 -13.53 -7.31
C GLY A 140 8.16 -12.57 -7.44
N PHE A 141 7.68 -12.30 -8.68
CA PHE A 141 6.52 -11.48 -8.95
C PHE A 141 5.39 -12.31 -9.55
N GLU A 142 4.18 -12.00 -9.18
CA GLU A 142 2.94 -12.61 -9.67
C GLU A 142 1.97 -11.48 -10.07
N LEU A 143 1.54 -11.47 -11.31
CA LEU A 143 0.58 -10.49 -11.81
C LEU A 143 -0.82 -10.84 -11.34
N ILE A 144 -1.52 -9.88 -10.78
CA ILE A 144 -2.97 -9.96 -10.61
C ILE A 144 -3.60 -9.63 -11.95
N ASP A 145 -4.00 -10.66 -12.66
CA ASP A 145 -4.59 -10.58 -14.00
C ASP A 145 -6.02 -11.11 -13.98
N ASP A 146 -6.98 -10.21 -14.12
CA ASP A 146 -8.41 -10.54 -14.22
C ASP A 146 -9.08 -9.56 -15.18
N LYS A 147 -9.99 -10.07 -16.03
CA LYS A 147 -10.70 -9.26 -17.04
C LYS A 147 -11.56 -8.15 -16.45
N ASN A 148 -11.95 -8.27 -15.18
CA ASN A 148 -12.77 -7.30 -14.46
C ASN A 148 -11.93 -6.44 -13.50
N LEU A 149 -10.58 -6.49 -13.61
CA LEU A 149 -9.72 -5.72 -12.73
C LEU A 149 -9.95 -4.22 -12.91
N ILE A 150 -10.23 -3.54 -11.81
CA ILE A 150 -10.43 -2.10 -11.79
C ILE A 150 -9.09 -1.45 -11.44
N THR A 151 -8.56 -0.67 -12.35
CA THR A 151 -7.32 0.08 -12.18
C THR A 151 -7.58 1.58 -12.08
N THR A 152 -6.67 2.31 -11.47
CA THR A 152 -6.73 3.77 -11.36
C THR A 152 -5.33 4.37 -11.29
N ASN A 153 -5.15 5.55 -11.87
CA ASN A 153 -3.94 6.36 -11.75
C ASN A 153 -3.95 7.28 -10.50
N LEU A 154 -4.97 7.14 -9.65
CA LEU A 154 -5.10 7.95 -8.45
C LEU A 154 -3.89 7.76 -7.51
N SER A 155 -3.40 8.87 -6.96
CA SER A 155 -2.28 8.88 -6.02
C SER A 155 -2.50 9.88 -4.89
N SER A 156 -1.82 9.67 -3.76
CA SER A 156 -1.85 10.64 -2.65
C SER A 156 -1.37 12.02 -3.07
N THR A 157 -0.45 12.11 -4.04
CA THR A 157 0.01 13.40 -4.59
C THR A 157 -1.13 14.14 -5.28
N ILE A 158 -1.90 13.46 -6.14
CA ILE A 158 -3.09 14.05 -6.78
C ILE A 158 -4.07 14.58 -5.72
N ILE A 159 -4.32 13.82 -4.65
CA ILE A 159 -5.21 14.25 -3.57
C ILE A 159 -4.69 15.51 -2.90
N ARG A 160 -3.41 15.54 -2.51
CA ARG A 160 -2.81 16.70 -1.86
C ARG A 160 -2.81 17.96 -2.74
N ASP A 161 -2.50 17.81 -4.03
CA ASP A 161 -2.50 18.91 -4.98
C ASP A 161 -3.91 19.48 -5.17
N ARG A 162 -4.94 18.63 -5.23
CA ARG A 162 -6.34 19.07 -5.28
C ARG A 162 -6.71 19.89 -4.03
N ILE A 163 -6.33 19.42 -2.83
CA ILE A 163 -6.61 20.15 -1.58
C ILE A 163 -5.94 21.52 -1.58
N LYS A 164 -4.65 21.59 -1.94
CA LYS A 164 -3.90 22.86 -2.04
C LYS A 164 -4.54 23.85 -3.01
N ASN A 165 -5.13 23.35 -4.09
CA ASN A 165 -5.81 24.15 -5.10
C ASN A 165 -7.29 24.41 -4.81
N GLY A 166 -7.79 24.06 -3.62
CA GLY A 166 -9.20 24.22 -3.24
C GLY A 166 -10.18 23.37 -4.03
N GLN A 167 -9.71 22.31 -4.70
CA GLN A 167 -10.53 21.41 -5.50
C GLN A 167 -11.12 20.29 -4.63
N SER A 168 -12.31 19.81 -5.01
CA SER A 168 -12.96 18.67 -4.32
C SER A 168 -12.14 17.38 -4.41
N ILE A 169 -12.12 16.65 -3.31
CA ILE A 169 -11.59 15.26 -3.22
C ILE A 169 -12.71 14.25 -2.99
N GLU A 170 -13.96 14.69 -3.11
CA GLU A 170 -15.14 13.85 -2.96
C GLU A 170 -15.07 12.65 -3.93
N TYR A 171 -15.40 11.46 -3.43
CA TYR A 171 -15.28 10.17 -4.13
C TYR A 171 -13.86 9.74 -4.54
N LEU A 172 -12.84 10.54 -4.29
CA LEU A 172 -11.44 10.15 -4.51
C LEU A 172 -10.81 9.52 -3.28
N VAL A 173 -11.39 9.80 -2.11
CA VAL A 173 -11.06 9.18 -0.82
C VAL A 173 -12.34 8.66 -0.18
N PRO A 174 -12.29 7.68 0.76
CA PRO A 174 -13.45 7.33 1.58
C PRO A 174 -14.00 8.56 2.32
N LYS A 175 -15.32 8.62 2.52
CA LYS A 175 -15.96 9.79 3.16
C LYS A 175 -15.42 10.08 4.57
N SER A 176 -15.07 9.05 5.32
CA SER A 176 -14.40 9.19 6.63
C SER A 176 -13.03 9.87 6.53
N VAL A 177 -12.24 9.52 5.50
CA VAL A 177 -10.95 10.16 5.22
C VAL A 177 -11.12 11.62 4.83
N GLU A 178 -12.09 11.92 3.95
CA GLU A 178 -12.41 13.31 3.56
C GLU A 178 -12.78 14.15 4.79
N ASN A 179 -13.71 13.65 5.62
CA ASN A 179 -14.14 14.33 6.84
C ASN A 179 -12.95 14.54 7.81
N TYR A 180 -12.07 13.55 7.93
CA TYR A 180 -10.86 13.66 8.77
C TYR A 180 -9.93 14.77 8.27
N ILE A 181 -9.63 14.79 6.97
CA ILE A 181 -8.79 15.81 6.33
C ILE A 181 -9.36 17.22 6.55
N ILE A 182 -10.67 17.40 6.35
CA ILE A 182 -11.34 18.69 6.54
C ILE A 182 -11.27 19.11 8.01
N LYS A 183 -11.64 18.23 8.94
CA LYS A 183 -11.67 18.49 10.38
C LYS A 183 -10.29 18.89 10.92
N HIS A 184 -9.24 18.21 10.48
CA HIS A 184 -7.86 18.43 10.95
C HIS A 184 -7.06 19.40 10.07
N LYS A 185 -7.69 19.98 9.04
CA LYS A 185 -7.08 20.96 8.11
C LYS A 185 -5.79 20.44 7.47
N LEU A 186 -5.73 19.15 7.14
CA LEU A 186 -4.54 18.53 6.57
C LEU A 186 -4.32 18.91 5.11
N TYR A 187 -3.07 18.94 4.68
CA TYR A 187 -2.63 19.13 3.29
C TYR A 187 -2.96 20.49 2.66
N LYS A 188 -3.22 21.53 3.47
CA LYS A 188 -3.46 22.91 3.00
C LYS A 188 -2.18 23.65 2.68
#